data_414993865388ef426bd2d6a3e33fe8ed
#
_entry.id   414993865388ef426bd2d6a3e33fe8ed
#
_cell.length_a   1.000
_cell.length_b   1.000
_cell.length_c   1.000
_cell.angle_alpha   90.00
_cell.angle_beta   90.00
_cell.angle_gamma   90.00
#
_symmetry.space_group_name_H-M   'P 1'
#
loop_
_entity.id
_entity.type
_entity.pdbx_description
1 polymer ?
#
loop_
_entity_poly.entity_id
_entity_poly.type
_entity_poly.pdbx_seq_one_letter_code
_entity_poly.pdbx_strand_id
1 'polypeptide(L)'
;DVPDLQFHFSSAWAYDMYDYGKMPLHDGFTILPTLLKPKSRGTVSLRSSRFDEAPVIDPRYLSAAEDRETLKRGMRIARDIVLSSAFDGLRKGSELNYPAGEWTEDVIQQHMEQATECVYHPVGTCKMGTDSEAVCDPTTLRVRGLQGLRVVDASIMPDVISGNTNAAVVMIAEKAADLILSK
;
A
#
# COMPACT_ATOMS: atom_id res chain seq x y z
N ASP A 1 1.39 -9.55 18.99
CA ASP A 1 0.81 -9.80 17.67
C ASP A 1 1.21 -8.64 16.74
N VAL A 2 1.53 -8.96 15.50
CA VAL A 2 1.85 -7.95 14.48
C VAL A 2 0.52 -7.51 13.84
N PRO A 3 0.21 -6.21 13.79
CA PRO A 3 -1.00 -5.73 13.14
C PRO A 3 -0.98 -6.03 11.63
N ASP A 4 -2.13 -6.41 11.11
CA ASP A 4 -2.36 -6.71 9.68
C ASP A 4 -3.18 -5.64 8.94
N LEU A 5 -3.82 -4.75 9.71
CA LEU A 5 -4.62 -3.63 9.21
C LEU A 5 -4.21 -2.32 9.88
N GLN A 6 -4.24 -1.25 9.12
CA GLN A 6 -4.17 0.13 9.57
C GLN A 6 -5.42 0.87 9.08
N PHE A 7 -5.93 1.80 9.88
CA PHE A 7 -7.04 2.66 9.50
C PHE A 7 -6.54 4.09 9.36
N HIS A 8 -6.61 4.64 8.17
CA HIS A 8 -6.34 6.05 7.93
C HIS A 8 -7.65 6.82 8.09
N PHE A 9 -7.67 7.79 9.01
CA PHE A 9 -8.78 8.71 9.17
C PHE A 9 -8.45 10.03 8.48
N SER A 10 -9.38 10.51 7.66
CA SER A 10 -9.32 11.82 7.02
C SER A 10 -10.56 12.63 7.38
N SER A 11 -10.39 13.89 7.76
CA SER A 11 -11.48 14.86 7.95
C SER A 11 -11.99 15.44 6.63
N ALA A 12 -11.64 14.82 5.53
CA ALA A 12 -12.12 15.15 4.19
C ALA A 12 -12.78 13.93 3.58
N TRP A 13 -13.72 14.19 2.69
CA TRP A 13 -14.31 13.17 1.86
C TRP A 13 -13.32 12.69 0.80
N ALA A 14 -13.05 11.42 0.73
CA ALA A 14 -12.26 10.80 -0.33
C ALA A 14 -13.13 9.79 -1.06
N TYR A 15 -13.53 10.13 -2.30
CA TYR A 15 -14.25 9.23 -3.20
C TYR A 15 -13.29 8.44 -4.09
N ASP A 16 -12.32 9.14 -4.63
CA ASP A 16 -11.28 8.63 -5.51
C ASP A 16 -10.03 9.46 -5.23
N MET A 17 -9.02 8.85 -4.65
CA MET A 17 -7.78 9.57 -4.29
C MET A 17 -6.99 10.04 -5.51
N TYR A 18 -7.30 9.53 -6.70
CA TYR A 18 -6.64 9.90 -7.96
C TYR A 18 -7.46 10.88 -8.83
N ASP A 19 -8.74 11.06 -8.53
CA ASP A 19 -9.61 12.01 -9.26
C ASP A 19 -10.10 13.13 -8.34
N TYR A 20 -9.20 14.05 -8.03
CA TYR A 20 -9.51 15.23 -7.23
C TYR A 20 -10.63 16.11 -7.82
N GLY A 21 -10.91 15.98 -9.13
CA GLY A 21 -12.02 16.68 -9.80
C GLY A 21 -13.41 16.17 -9.40
N LYS A 22 -13.48 14.96 -8.80
CA LYS A 22 -14.74 14.37 -8.32
C LYS A 22 -14.94 14.50 -6.81
N MET A 23 -14.06 15.22 -6.10
CA MET A 23 -14.26 15.43 -4.66
C MET A 23 -15.53 16.27 -4.44
N PRO A 24 -16.48 15.79 -3.60
CA PRO A 24 -17.66 16.57 -3.27
C PRO A 24 -17.27 17.87 -2.55
N LEU A 25 -17.97 18.96 -2.90
CA LEU A 25 -17.76 20.29 -2.29
C LEU A 25 -18.53 20.45 -0.96
N HIS A 26 -18.63 19.39 -0.17
CA HIS A 26 -19.31 19.43 1.14
C HIS A 26 -18.49 18.71 2.21
N ASP A 27 -18.80 19.00 3.47
CA ASP A 27 -18.14 18.40 4.61
C ASP A 27 -18.30 16.88 4.61
N GLY A 28 -17.25 16.19 5.01
CA GLY A 28 -17.25 14.74 5.15
C GLY A 28 -16.01 14.23 5.86
N PHE A 29 -15.99 12.95 6.15
CA PHE A 29 -14.81 12.25 6.65
C PHE A 29 -14.75 10.84 6.06
N THR A 30 -13.57 10.29 6.07
CA THR A 30 -13.30 8.97 5.47
C THR A 30 -12.45 8.12 6.41
N ILE A 31 -12.75 6.82 6.47
CA ILE A 31 -11.90 5.81 7.09
C ILE A 31 -11.45 4.83 6.01
N LEU A 32 -10.14 4.73 5.80
CA LEU A 32 -9.52 3.88 4.79
C LEU A 32 -8.84 2.68 5.48
N PRO A 33 -9.40 1.47 5.43
CA PRO A 33 -8.70 0.27 5.87
C PRO A 33 -7.57 -0.06 4.90
N THR A 34 -6.38 -0.28 5.43
CA THR A 34 -5.16 -0.51 4.65
C THR A 34 -4.48 -1.80 5.10
N LEU A 35 -4.15 -2.67 4.14
CA LEU A 35 -3.37 -3.88 4.40
C LEU A 35 -1.93 -3.53 4.76
N LEU A 36 -1.43 -4.05 5.89
CA LEU A 36 -0.05 -3.85 6.33
C LEU A 36 0.91 -4.94 5.86
N LYS A 37 0.41 -6.14 5.63
CA LYS A 37 1.22 -7.31 5.24
C LYS A 37 0.63 -8.04 4.02
N PRO A 38 0.49 -7.36 2.86
CA PRO A 38 -0.08 -7.98 1.68
C PRO A 38 0.73 -9.20 1.23
N LYS A 39 0.05 -10.27 0.82
CA LYS A 39 0.61 -11.47 0.20
C LYS A 39 0.64 -11.40 -1.32
N SER A 40 -0.23 -10.57 -1.91
CA SER A 40 -0.25 -10.31 -3.33
C SER A 40 1.09 -9.77 -3.80
N ARG A 41 1.57 -10.23 -4.96
CA ARG A 41 2.82 -9.79 -5.56
C ARG A 41 2.58 -9.40 -7.02
N GLY A 42 3.07 -8.24 -7.37
CA GLY A 42 3.09 -7.72 -8.72
C GLY A 42 4.47 -7.78 -9.36
N THR A 43 4.59 -7.17 -10.52
CA THR A 43 5.83 -7.09 -11.29
C THR A 43 6.06 -5.70 -11.85
N VAL A 44 7.33 -5.33 -11.96
CA VAL A 44 7.79 -4.21 -12.77
C VAL A 44 8.78 -4.76 -13.81
N SER A 45 8.53 -4.50 -15.08
CA SER A 45 9.36 -5.01 -16.16
C SER A 45 9.61 -3.94 -17.22
N LEU A 46 10.69 -4.11 -18.00
CA LEU A 46 10.96 -3.24 -19.11
C LEU A 46 9.96 -3.52 -20.25
N ARG A 47 9.45 -2.46 -20.86
CA ARG A 47 8.62 -2.57 -22.07
C ARG A 47 9.49 -2.87 -23.28
N SER A 48 10.68 -2.28 -23.35
CA SER A 48 11.69 -2.48 -24.39
C SER A 48 13.09 -2.12 -23.85
N SER A 49 14.10 -2.11 -24.72
CA SER A 49 15.45 -1.64 -24.40
C SER A 49 15.61 -0.11 -24.42
N ARG A 50 14.56 0.63 -24.75
CA ARG A 50 14.60 2.09 -24.79
C ARG A 50 14.48 2.66 -23.38
N PHE A 51 15.38 3.56 -23.00
CA PHE A 51 15.42 4.17 -21.67
C PHE A 51 14.26 5.17 -21.44
N ASP A 52 13.67 5.69 -22.51
CA ASP A 52 12.61 6.70 -22.50
C ASP A 52 11.18 6.10 -22.53
N GLU A 53 11.05 4.80 -22.62
CA GLU A 53 9.77 4.11 -22.51
C GLU A 53 9.41 3.79 -21.06
N ALA A 54 8.19 4.13 -20.66
CA ALA A 54 7.69 3.79 -19.35
C ALA A 54 7.67 2.27 -19.11
N PRO A 55 8.07 1.80 -17.93
CA PRO A 55 8.02 0.38 -17.60
C PRO A 55 6.59 -0.16 -17.60
N VAL A 56 6.46 -1.48 -17.71
CA VAL A 56 5.20 -2.18 -17.45
C VAL A 56 5.11 -2.43 -15.95
N ILE A 57 4.09 -1.84 -15.32
CA ILE A 57 3.81 -1.99 -13.88
C ILE A 57 2.51 -2.76 -13.75
N ASP A 58 2.57 -3.94 -13.15
CA ASP A 58 1.42 -4.80 -12.86
C ASP A 58 1.42 -5.12 -11.35
N PRO A 59 0.67 -4.34 -10.53
CA PRO A 59 0.69 -4.52 -9.08
C PRO A 59 -0.02 -5.78 -8.61
N ARG A 60 -0.97 -6.34 -9.37
CA ARG A 60 -1.79 -7.50 -9.02
C ARG A 60 -2.41 -7.41 -7.63
N TYR A 61 -2.97 -6.23 -7.30
CA TYR A 61 -3.64 -6.03 -6.02
C TYR A 61 -4.69 -7.11 -5.78
N LEU A 62 -4.81 -7.54 -4.53
CA LEU A 62 -5.81 -8.52 -4.08
C LEU A 62 -5.77 -9.88 -4.84
N SER A 63 -4.66 -10.24 -5.48
CA SER A 63 -4.52 -11.56 -6.12
C SER A 63 -4.50 -12.71 -5.10
N ALA A 64 -4.00 -12.48 -3.89
CA ALA A 64 -4.05 -13.43 -2.78
C ALA A 64 -5.40 -13.42 -2.06
N ALA A 65 -5.94 -14.59 -1.74
CA ALA A 65 -7.22 -14.72 -1.04
C ALA A 65 -7.16 -14.12 0.38
N GLU A 66 -6.06 -14.30 1.08
CA GLU A 66 -5.84 -13.77 2.43
C GLU A 66 -5.93 -12.24 2.47
N ASP A 67 -5.43 -11.57 1.44
CA ASP A 67 -5.49 -10.11 1.33
C ASP A 67 -6.94 -9.64 1.19
N ARG A 68 -7.72 -10.33 0.36
CA ARG A 68 -9.15 -10.03 0.19
C ARG A 68 -9.93 -10.19 1.49
N GLU A 69 -9.74 -11.31 2.19
CA GLU A 69 -10.45 -11.55 3.45
C GLU A 69 -10.05 -10.57 4.55
N THR A 70 -8.76 -10.23 4.63
CA THR A 70 -8.29 -9.24 5.59
C THR A 70 -8.86 -7.86 5.28
N LEU A 71 -8.88 -7.43 4.02
CA LEU A 71 -9.44 -6.14 3.63
C LEU A 71 -10.96 -6.08 3.85
N LYS A 72 -11.72 -7.15 3.53
CA LYS A 72 -13.16 -7.28 3.85
C LYS A 72 -13.42 -7.09 5.34
N ARG A 73 -12.61 -7.73 6.19
CA ARG A 73 -12.69 -7.53 7.65
C ARG A 73 -12.46 -6.06 8.01
N GLY A 74 -11.43 -5.44 7.43
CA GLY A 74 -11.13 -4.02 7.63
C GLY A 74 -12.28 -3.11 7.24
N MET A 75 -12.93 -3.36 6.10
CA MET A 75 -14.10 -2.59 5.65
C MET A 75 -15.28 -2.70 6.63
N ARG A 76 -15.55 -3.91 7.15
CA ARG A 76 -16.62 -4.10 8.16
C ARG A 76 -16.32 -3.34 9.44
N ILE A 77 -15.08 -3.41 9.95
CA ILE A 77 -14.64 -2.66 11.13
C ILE A 77 -14.77 -1.16 10.90
N ALA A 78 -14.31 -0.64 9.74
CA ALA A 78 -14.44 0.77 9.40
C ALA A 78 -15.90 1.22 9.38
N ARG A 79 -16.80 0.41 8.83
CA ARG A 79 -18.24 0.67 8.84
C ARG A 79 -18.80 0.71 10.25
N ASP A 80 -18.46 -0.26 11.09
CA ASP A 80 -18.94 -0.32 12.48
C ASP A 80 -18.47 0.90 13.28
N ILE A 81 -17.23 1.36 13.08
CA ILE A 81 -16.72 2.59 13.67
C ILE A 81 -17.56 3.79 13.24
N VAL A 82 -17.77 3.98 11.94
CA VAL A 82 -18.55 5.11 11.40
C VAL A 82 -20.00 5.07 11.90
N LEU A 83 -20.59 3.90 12.04
CA LEU A 83 -21.96 3.72 12.52
C LEU A 83 -22.10 3.78 14.03
N SER A 84 -21.00 3.84 14.78
CA SER A 84 -21.06 3.94 16.24
C SER A 84 -21.71 5.25 16.70
N SER A 85 -22.32 5.24 17.88
CA SER A 85 -22.99 6.42 18.46
C SER A 85 -22.03 7.60 18.71
N ALA A 86 -20.72 7.36 18.77
CA ALA A 86 -19.72 8.41 18.89
C ALA A 86 -19.74 9.38 17.68
N PHE A 87 -20.22 8.94 16.53
CA PHE A 87 -20.32 9.76 15.32
C PHE A 87 -21.71 10.35 15.07
N ASP A 88 -22.71 10.09 15.92
CA ASP A 88 -24.11 10.55 15.69
C ASP A 88 -24.21 12.07 15.53
N GLY A 89 -23.43 12.84 16.30
CA GLY A 89 -23.39 14.30 16.19
C GLY A 89 -22.67 14.84 14.95
N LEU A 90 -21.89 14.02 14.27
CA LEU A 90 -21.07 14.39 13.12
C LEU A 90 -21.69 13.91 11.80
N ARG A 91 -22.46 12.83 11.83
CA ARG A 91 -23.15 12.31 10.64
C ARG A 91 -24.41 13.13 10.36
N LYS A 92 -24.51 13.71 9.18
CA LYS A 92 -25.73 14.32 8.66
C LYS A 92 -26.42 13.32 7.73
N GLY A 93 -27.43 12.61 8.22
CA GLY A 93 -28.16 11.61 7.44
C GLY A 93 -27.63 10.19 7.60
N SER A 94 -28.27 9.24 6.90
CA SER A 94 -27.93 7.81 6.90
C SER A 94 -26.99 7.40 5.76
N GLU A 95 -26.51 8.34 4.99
CA GLU A 95 -25.71 8.05 3.80
C GLU A 95 -24.25 7.76 4.17
N LEU A 96 -23.93 6.48 4.18
CA LEU A 96 -22.57 6.01 4.04
C LEU A 96 -22.33 5.90 2.52
N ASN A 97 -21.33 6.60 2.02
CA ASN A 97 -21.17 6.65 0.58
C ASN A 97 -20.53 5.42 -0.02
N TYR A 98 -20.10 4.43 0.76
CA TYR A 98 -19.43 3.28 0.21
C TYR A 98 -19.51 2.04 1.04
N PRO A 99 -19.86 0.98 0.38
CA PRO A 99 -20.90 0.86 -0.64
C PRO A 99 -22.25 1.22 -0.05
N ALA A 100 -23.12 1.83 -0.87
CA ALA A 100 -24.48 2.18 -0.42
C ALA A 100 -25.33 0.93 -0.20
N GLY A 101 -26.25 0.97 0.73
CA GLY A 101 -27.23 -0.09 0.98
C GLY A 101 -26.71 -1.26 1.81
N GLU A 102 -27.22 -2.46 1.53
CA GLU A 102 -26.84 -3.67 2.25
C GLU A 102 -25.45 -4.16 1.83
N TRP A 103 -24.64 -4.52 2.83
CA TRP A 103 -23.28 -5.00 2.62
C TRP A 103 -23.24 -6.54 2.48
N THR A 104 -23.73 -7.03 1.35
CA THR A 104 -23.54 -8.43 0.97
C THR A 104 -22.09 -8.70 0.57
N GLU A 105 -21.70 -9.96 0.54
CA GLU A 105 -20.34 -10.35 0.10
C GLU A 105 -20.04 -9.86 -1.33
N ASP A 106 -21.02 -9.93 -2.23
CA ASP A 106 -20.87 -9.49 -3.62
C ASP A 106 -20.67 -7.98 -3.71
N VAL A 107 -21.42 -7.20 -2.93
CA VAL A 107 -21.29 -5.73 -2.89
C VAL A 107 -19.91 -5.33 -2.35
N ILE A 108 -19.44 -5.98 -1.29
CA ILE A 108 -18.11 -5.74 -0.73
C ILE A 108 -17.03 -6.11 -1.76
N GLN A 109 -17.15 -7.26 -2.40
CA GLN A 109 -16.19 -7.71 -3.40
C GLN A 109 -16.13 -6.75 -4.59
N GLN A 110 -17.26 -6.34 -5.12
CA GLN A 110 -17.34 -5.40 -6.23
C GLN A 110 -16.70 -4.05 -5.85
N HIS A 111 -16.99 -3.55 -4.65
CA HIS A 111 -16.37 -2.31 -4.18
C HIS A 111 -14.84 -2.43 -4.07
N MET A 112 -14.34 -3.53 -3.52
CA MET A 112 -12.90 -3.78 -3.45
C MET A 112 -12.25 -3.77 -4.83
N GLU A 113 -12.86 -4.40 -5.83
CA GLU A 113 -12.33 -4.44 -7.20
C GLU A 113 -12.29 -3.05 -7.87
N GLN A 114 -13.23 -2.18 -7.52
CA GLN A 114 -13.35 -0.84 -8.10
C GLN A 114 -12.57 0.24 -7.35
N ALA A 115 -12.39 0.09 -6.04
CA ALA A 115 -11.91 1.15 -5.16
C ALA A 115 -10.61 0.82 -4.40
N THR A 116 -10.00 -0.36 -4.64
CA THR A 116 -8.71 -0.66 -4.03
C THR A 116 -7.61 0.13 -4.71
N GLU A 117 -6.87 0.89 -3.91
CA GLU A 117 -5.81 1.78 -4.37
C GLU A 117 -4.50 1.56 -3.59
N CYS A 118 -3.43 2.14 -4.11
CA CYS A 118 -2.14 2.18 -3.44
C CYS A 118 -2.08 3.39 -2.49
N VAL A 119 -1.55 3.18 -1.29
CA VAL A 119 -1.25 4.29 -0.36
C VAL A 119 0.21 4.75 -0.48
N TYR A 120 0.78 4.66 -1.68
CA TYR A 120 2.11 5.17 -2.06
C TYR A 120 3.30 4.51 -1.35
N HIS A 121 3.16 3.26 -0.94
CA HIS A 121 4.21 2.50 -0.25
C HIS A 121 4.64 1.20 -0.96
N PRO A 122 4.88 1.20 -2.30
CA PRO A 122 5.39 0.03 -3.00
C PRO A 122 6.83 -0.28 -2.57
N VAL A 123 7.15 -1.57 -2.47
CA VAL A 123 8.49 -2.06 -2.08
C VAL A 123 8.85 -3.32 -2.87
N GLY A 124 10.09 -3.77 -2.79
CA GLY A 124 10.48 -5.15 -3.13
C GLY A 124 10.93 -5.40 -4.56
N THR A 125 10.88 -4.42 -5.48
CA THR A 125 11.30 -4.63 -6.88
C THR A 125 12.80 -4.90 -7.06
N CYS A 126 13.62 -4.57 -6.05
CA CYS A 126 15.05 -4.91 -5.96
C CYS A 126 15.35 -5.57 -4.61
N LYS A 127 14.49 -6.50 -4.14
CA LYS A 127 14.56 -7.04 -2.78
C LYS A 127 15.95 -7.51 -2.40
N MET A 128 16.37 -7.16 -1.18
CA MET A 128 17.56 -7.75 -0.57
C MET A 128 17.23 -9.12 0.04
N GLY A 129 18.19 -10.01 0.05
CA GLY A 129 18.02 -11.35 0.60
C GLY A 129 19.19 -12.25 0.33
N THR A 130 19.08 -13.51 0.79
CA THR A 130 20.08 -14.56 0.58
C THR A 130 19.63 -15.61 -0.43
N ASP A 131 18.36 -15.59 -0.82
CA ASP A 131 17.79 -16.50 -1.83
C ASP A 131 18.22 -16.13 -3.27
N SER A 132 17.93 -17.03 -4.21
CA SER A 132 18.29 -16.85 -5.62
C SER A 132 17.58 -15.70 -6.33
N GLU A 133 16.41 -15.30 -5.82
CA GLU A 133 15.59 -14.22 -6.39
C GLU A 133 15.98 -12.84 -5.84
N ALA A 134 16.88 -12.77 -4.85
CA ALA A 134 17.32 -11.52 -4.28
C ALA A 134 18.20 -10.75 -5.25
N VAL A 135 17.85 -9.49 -5.49
CA VAL A 135 18.62 -8.56 -6.34
C VAL A 135 19.81 -7.98 -5.60
N CYS A 136 19.64 -7.66 -4.32
CA CYS A 136 20.67 -7.02 -3.51
C CYS A 136 21.17 -7.92 -2.37
N ASP A 137 22.44 -7.81 -2.06
CA ASP A 137 23.04 -8.40 -0.88
C ASP A 137 22.58 -7.65 0.38
N PRO A 138 22.06 -8.34 1.42
CA PRO A 138 21.46 -7.69 2.58
C PRO A 138 22.46 -7.00 3.53
N THR A 139 23.75 -7.32 3.41
CA THR A 139 24.81 -6.72 4.25
C THR A 139 25.48 -5.51 3.60
N THR A 140 25.61 -5.51 2.29
CA THR A 140 26.35 -4.48 1.55
C THR A 140 25.49 -3.62 0.66
N LEU A 141 24.23 -4.00 0.44
CA LEU A 141 23.25 -3.39 -0.47
C LEU A 141 23.71 -3.35 -1.94
N ARG A 142 24.75 -4.14 -2.27
CA ARG A 142 25.27 -4.24 -3.66
C ARG A 142 24.35 -5.11 -4.50
N VAL A 143 24.16 -4.69 -5.74
CA VAL A 143 23.45 -5.50 -6.74
C VAL A 143 24.28 -6.74 -7.07
N ARG A 144 23.67 -7.91 -6.98
CA ARG A 144 24.33 -9.20 -7.26
C ARG A 144 24.68 -9.30 -8.74
N GLY A 145 25.86 -9.84 -9.01
CA GLY A 145 26.36 -10.01 -10.38
C GLY A 145 26.90 -8.74 -11.05
N LEU A 146 26.80 -7.57 -10.40
CA LEU A 146 27.34 -6.31 -10.87
C LEU A 146 28.37 -5.72 -9.92
N GLN A 147 29.34 -4.99 -10.46
CA GLN A 147 30.34 -4.29 -9.67
C GLN A 147 30.01 -2.78 -9.58
N GLY A 148 30.26 -2.18 -8.42
CA GLY A 148 30.15 -0.74 -8.24
C GLY A 148 28.73 -0.18 -8.15
N LEU A 149 27.70 -1.04 -8.10
CA LEU A 149 26.30 -0.62 -8.02
C LEU A 149 25.64 -1.05 -6.70
N ARG A 150 24.89 -0.14 -6.09
CA ARG A 150 23.98 -0.40 -4.95
C ARG A 150 22.59 0.13 -5.26
N VAL A 151 21.58 -0.44 -4.61
CA VAL A 151 20.22 0.12 -4.54
C VAL A 151 19.95 0.50 -3.09
N VAL A 152 19.45 1.74 -2.88
CA VAL A 152 19.29 2.34 -1.55
C VAL A 152 17.96 3.10 -1.49
N ASP A 153 16.87 2.37 -1.57
CA ASP A 153 15.50 2.92 -1.48
C ASP A 153 14.53 1.83 -1.02
N ALA A 154 13.22 2.12 -1.06
CA ALA A 154 12.18 1.19 -0.63
C ALA A 154 12.17 -0.14 -1.43
N SER A 155 12.71 -0.15 -2.65
CA SER A 155 12.70 -1.35 -3.51
C SER A 155 13.53 -2.52 -2.93
N ILE A 156 14.49 -2.22 -2.03
CA ILE A 156 15.29 -3.27 -1.39
C ILE A 156 14.56 -4.03 -0.29
N MET A 157 13.45 -3.51 0.24
CA MET A 157 12.69 -4.18 1.30
C MET A 157 12.11 -5.50 0.78
N PRO A 158 12.32 -6.63 1.46
CA PRO A 158 11.75 -7.93 1.02
C PRO A 158 10.23 -7.97 1.11
N ASP A 159 9.67 -7.27 2.11
CA ASP A 159 8.25 -7.16 2.38
C ASP A 159 7.89 -5.74 2.84
N VAL A 160 6.60 -5.39 2.71
CA VAL A 160 6.08 -4.16 3.30
C VAL A 160 6.17 -4.26 4.83
N ILE A 161 6.70 -3.21 5.45
CA ILE A 161 6.72 -3.08 6.91
C ILE A 161 5.29 -2.84 7.45
N SER A 162 5.09 -3.02 8.77
CA SER A 162 3.78 -2.80 9.41
C SER A 162 3.50 -1.33 9.66
N GLY A 163 3.49 -0.52 8.61
CA GLY A 163 3.27 0.94 8.66
C GLY A 163 3.81 1.66 7.44
N ASN A 164 3.75 2.98 7.49
CA ASN A 164 4.26 3.86 6.44
C ASN A 164 5.77 3.69 6.26
N THR A 165 6.24 3.65 5.02
CA THR A 165 7.61 3.20 4.68
C THR A 165 8.68 4.27 4.86
N ASN A 166 8.33 5.56 4.97
CA ASN A 166 9.31 6.65 4.93
C ASN A 166 10.40 6.56 6.02
N ALA A 167 10.03 6.26 7.26
CA ALA A 167 11.02 6.15 8.35
C ALA A 167 12.03 5.02 8.09
N ALA A 168 11.56 3.88 7.56
CA ALA A 168 12.44 2.78 7.18
C ALA A 168 13.34 3.15 5.98
N VAL A 169 12.83 3.91 5.01
CA VAL A 169 13.64 4.40 3.87
C VAL A 169 14.76 5.32 4.34
N VAL A 170 14.47 6.25 5.26
CA VAL A 170 15.51 7.11 5.87
C VAL A 170 16.56 6.27 6.59
N MET A 171 16.15 5.29 7.40
CA MET A 171 17.07 4.37 8.09
C MET A 171 17.95 3.59 7.09
N ILE A 172 17.38 3.09 5.99
CA ILE A 172 18.12 2.41 4.94
C ILE A 172 19.15 3.34 4.30
N ALA A 173 18.78 4.59 4.03
CA ALA A 173 19.68 5.60 3.45
C ALA A 173 20.85 5.93 4.38
N GLU A 174 20.60 6.16 5.66
CA GLU A 174 21.63 6.41 6.68
C GLU A 174 22.60 5.23 6.78
N LYS A 175 22.07 4.01 6.89
CA LYS A 175 22.89 2.81 6.93
C LYS A 175 23.73 2.61 5.67
N ALA A 176 23.18 2.91 4.50
CA ALA A 176 23.89 2.83 3.24
C ALA A 176 25.02 3.89 3.15
N ALA A 177 24.80 5.09 3.67
CA ALA A 177 25.83 6.11 3.74
C ALA A 177 27.05 5.63 4.53
N ASP A 178 26.82 5.00 5.70
CA ASP A 178 27.90 4.38 6.49
C ASP A 178 28.65 3.29 5.69
N LEU A 179 27.91 2.42 5.00
CA LEU A 179 28.50 1.35 4.18
C LEU A 179 29.30 1.87 2.97
N ILE A 180 28.97 3.05 2.47
CA ILE A 180 29.69 3.68 1.35
C ILE A 180 30.95 4.38 1.86
N LEU A 181 30.87 5.03 3.02
CA LEU A 181 31.98 5.81 3.60
C LEU A 181 33.01 4.95 4.33
N SER A 182 32.58 3.84 4.94
CA SER A 182 33.50 2.87 5.54
C SER A 182 34.18 2.03 4.43
N LYS A 183 35.33 2.54 3.95
CA LYS A 183 36.21 1.85 3.01
C LYS A 183 37.21 0.97 3.73
#